data_631e03d1bda1069d8d30b66047f926b4
#
_entry.id   631e03d1bda1069d8d30b66047f926b4
#
_cell.length_a   1.000
_cell.length_b   1.000
_cell.length_c   1.000
_cell.angle_alpha   90.00
_cell.angle_beta   90.00
_cell.angle_gamma   90.00
#
_symmetry.space_group_name_H-M   'P 1'
#
loop_
_entity.id
_entity.type
_entity.pdbx_description
1 polymer ?
#
loop_
_entity_poly.entity_id
_entity_poly.type
_entity_poly.pdbx_seq_one_letter_code
_entity_poly.pdbx_strand_id
1 'polypeptide(L)'
;MIGMLERRRFLKTMALGLGTMALPSFETAFAKKKTPAKKLKIGHTCITWGTFPRPGDDATLEPALKDISAEGFWSFETFPEVLDNWDKRGLLAPMIAKYSVPLRSGYITGNLIDPSKRKDEIARIVALSKVVQKFNGTFVVLAPNSVKRDTYNFQEHRADIISALNDYAAAVTDLGLATGLHQHTGTCIESRDEVYTVMEAVNTKNLKFAPDVGQLQKGGADAAKVVKDFLPLVKHMHLKDYKGWEWYSGYCPLGMGTVDLPTILDMVESVGLINDVMVELDPSPNGPMTPLQTVQTTKAYLQKLGYTFRT
;
A
#
# COMPACT_ATOMS: atom_id res chain seq x y z
N MET A 1 19.58 58.22 -19.15
CA MET A 1 18.92 59.19 -18.25
C MET A 1 17.60 59.62 -18.89
N ILE A 2 16.73 58.71 -19.23
CA ILE A 2 15.36 58.96 -19.74
C ILE A 2 14.52 57.85 -19.08
N GLY A 3 13.75 58.21 -18.06
CA GLY A 3 12.91 57.18 -17.39
C GLY A 3 12.25 57.58 -16.08
N MET A 4 12.38 58.85 -15.66
CA MET A 4 11.80 59.32 -14.39
C MET A 4 10.72 60.41 -14.53
N LEU A 5 10.36 60.80 -15.73
CA LEU A 5 9.40 61.90 -15.95
C LEU A 5 7.97 61.41 -16.32
N GLU A 6 7.75 60.21 -16.69
CA GLU A 6 6.41 59.74 -17.07
C GLU A 6 5.54 59.22 -15.89
N ARG A 7 6.13 58.88 -14.76
CA ARG A 7 5.36 58.39 -13.58
C ARG A 7 4.67 59.52 -12.77
N ARG A 8 4.98 60.76 -13.02
CA ARG A 8 4.39 61.92 -12.29
C ARG A 8 3.19 62.56 -12.97
N ARG A 9 2.87 62.20 -14.20
CA ARG A 9 1.70 62.72 -14.90
C ARG A 9 0.41 61.93 -14.75
N PHE A 10 0.48 60.69 -14.28
CA PHE A 10 -0.69 59.83 -14.10
C PHE A 10 -1.45 60.05 -12.78
N LEU A 11 -0.88 60.81 -11.84
CA LEU A 11 -1.45 61.02 -10.51
C LEU A 11 -2.10 62.37 -10.27
N LYS A 12 -2.30 63.16 -11.31
CA LYS A 12 -2.87 64.53 -11.15
C LYS A 12 -4.23 64.78 -11.82
N THR A 13 -4.90 63.73 -12.32
CA THR A 13 -6.21 63.91 -13.02
C THR A 13 -7.35 63.13 -12.37
N MET A 14 -7.29 62.85 -11.08
CA MET A 14 -8.41 62.24 -10.34
C MET A 14 -8.65 62.94 -9.01
N ALA A 15 -8.95 64.22 -9.06
CA ALA A 15 -9.51 64.95 -7.93
C ALA A 15 -10.45 66.04 -8.47
N LEU A 16 -11.71 65.66 -8.75
CA LEU A 16 -12.89 66.51 -8.74
C LEU A 16 -14.07 65.70 -9.35
N GLY A 17 -14.90 65.17 -8.49
CA GLY A 17 -16.13 64.49 -8.85
C GLY A 17 -16.73 63.76 -7.61
N LEU A 18 -17.27 64.56 -6.67
CA LEU A 18 -18.11 64.03 -5.60
C LEU A 18 -19.43 63.55 -6.19
N GLY A 19 -19.53 62.24 -6.46
CA GLY A 19 -20.76 61.53 -6.70
C GLY A 19 -20.79 60.31 -5.83
N THR A 20 -21.72 60.25 -4.89
CA THR A 20 -21.96 59.08 -4.05
C THR A 20 -22.44 57.90 -4.90
N MET A 21 -21.52 57.08 -5.39
CA MET A 21 -21.84 55.77 -5.94
C MET A 21 -21.48 54.72 -4.90
N ALA A 22 -22.51 54.01 -4.43
CA ALA A 22 -22.35 52.80 -3.62
C ALA A 22 -21.44 51.83 -4.38
N LEU A 23 -20.25 51.55 -3.82
CA LEU A 23 -19.36 50.50 -4.32
C LEU A 23 -20.06 49.15 -4.04
N PRO A 24 -20.27 48.31 -5.07
CA PRO A 24 -20.66 46.93 -4.80
C PRO A 24 -19.49 46.29 -4.04
N SER A 25 -19.81 45.69 -2.90
CA SER A 25 -18.90 44.84 -2.14
C SER A 25 -18.44 43.70 -3.06
N PHE A 26 -17.21 43.78 -3.57
CA PHE A 26 -16.53 42.66 -4.16
C PHE A 26 -16.19 41.68 -3.04
N GLU A 27 -17.18 40.94 -2.53
CA GLU A 27 -16.95 39.64 -1.97
C GLU A 27 -16.47 38.75 -3.12
N THR A 28 -15.15 38.68 -3.31
CA THR A 28 -14.52 37.64 -4.09
C THR A 28 -14.87 36.34 -3.37
N ALA A 29 -15.99 35.72 -3.78
CA ALA A 29 -16.28 34.35 -3.47
C ALA A 29 -15.13 33.52 -4.07
N PHE A 30 -14.09 33.27 -3.27
CA PHE A 30 -13.20 32.16 -3.51
C PHE A 30 -14.07 30.92 -3.38
N ALA A 31 -14.69 30.52 -4.49
CA ALA A 31 -15.29 29.21 -4.61
C ALA A 31 -14.14 28.23 -4.31
N LYS A 32 -14.14 27.64 -3.11
CA LYS A 32 -13.27 26.52 -2.79
C LYS A 32 -13.48 25.53 -3.92
N LYS A 33 -12.49 25.39 -4.82
CA LYS A 33 -12.49 24.34 -5.82
C LYS A 33 -12.76 23.06 -5.05
N LYS A 34 -13.93 22.45 -5.25
CA LYS A 34 -14.23 21.15 -4.64
C LYS A 34 -13.13 20.21 -5.10
N THR A 35 -12.28 19.78 -4.18
CA THR A 35 -11.30 18.73 -4.45
C THR A 35 -12.08 17.53 -5.00
N PRO A 36 -11.69 16.95 -6.13
CA PRO A 36 -12.35 15.76 -6.65
C PRO A 36 -12.44 14.72 -5.56
N ALA A 37 -13.59 14.04 -5.48
CA ALA A 37 -13.75 12.96 -4.51
C ALA A 37 -12.69 11.88 -4.76
N LYS A 38 -12.00 11.47 -3.69
CA LYS A 38 -11.02 10.38 -3.74
C LYS A 38 -11.71 9.07 -4.13
N LYS A 39 -11.11 8.31 -5.04
CA LYS A 39 -11.71 7.10 -5.63
C LYS A 39 -11.14 5.81 -5.07
N LEU A 40 -9.89 5.85 -4.56
CA LEU A 40 -9.27 4.66 -3.97
C LEU A 40 -10.08 4.16 -2.78
N LYS A 41 -10.33 2.86 -2.78
CA LYS A 41 -10.90 2.13 -1.66
C LYS A 41 -9.76 1.70 -0.75
N ILE A 42 -9.96 1.85 0.53
CA ILE A 42 -8.96 1.49 1.53
C ILE A 42 -9.36 0.17 2.18
N GLY A 43 -8.52 -0.86 2.00
CA GLY A 43 -8.59 -2.13 2.70
C GLY A 43 -7.56 -2.19 3.83
N HIS A 44 -7.49 -3.32 4.52
CA HIS A 44 -6.56 -3.53 5.63
C HIS A 44 -6.01 -4.95 5.63
N THR A 45 -4.73 -5.14 5.97
CA THR A 45 -4.15 -6.47 6.18
C THR A 45 -4.48 -6.97 7.58
N CYS A 46 -4.66 -8.30 7.73
CA CYS A 46 -4.97 -8.89 9.04
C CYS A 46 -3.74 -9.04 9.95
N ILE A 47 -2.54 -8.79 9.44
CA ILE A 47 -1.29 -8.94 10.21
C ILE A 47 -1.26 -8.07 11.47
N THR A 48 -1.92 -6.91 11.45
CA THR A 48 -1.99 -5.98 12.58
C THR A 48 -2.56 -6.63 13.85
N TRP A 49 -3.43 -7.63 13.71
CA TRP A 49 -3.97 -8.40 14.85
C TRP A 49 -3.09 -9.60 15.22
N GLY A 50 -1.93 -9.77 14.58
CA GLY A 50 -1.07 -10.92 14.78
C GLY A 50 -1.52 -12.16 14.01
N THR A 51 -2.31 -12.01 12.95
CA THR A 51 -2.76 -13.10 12.10
C THR A 51 -1.62 -13.60 11.22
N PHE A 52 -1.06 -14.75 11.55
CA PHE A 52 0.03 -15.39 10.84
C PHE A 52 -0.30 -16.85 10.51
N PRO A 53 0.37 -17.48 9.53
CA PRO A 53 0.21 -18.89 9.19
C PRO A 53 0.97 -19.81 10.17
N ARG A 54 0.80 -19.58 11.47
CA ARG A 54 1.37 -20.37 12.55
C ARG A 54 0.26 -20.97 13.41
N PRO A 55 0.49 -22.13 14.04
CA PRO A 55 -0.49 -22.72 14.94
C PRO A 55 -0.93 -21.74 16.04
N GLY A 56 -2.23 -21.48 16.09
CA GLY A 56 -2.83 -20.56 17.07
C GLY A 56 -2.94 -19.10 16.64
N ASP A 57 -2.06 -18.61 15.80
CA ASP A 57 -2.08 -17.19 15.36
C ASP A 57 -3.24 -16.91 14.38
N ASP A 58 -3.75 -17.94 13.70
CA ASP A 58 -4.90 -17.82 12.79
C ASP A 58 -6.22 -17.51 13.53
N ALA A 59 -6.30 -17.73 14.83
CA ALA A 59 -7.49 -17.41 15.64
C ALA A 59 -7.79 -15.90 15.67
N THR A 60 -6.80 -15.07 15.39
CA THR A 60 -6.95 -13.60 15.34
C THR A 60 -7.65 -13.09 14.06
N LEU A 61 -7.92 -13.96 13.07
CA LEU A 61 -8.59 -13.58 11.83
C LEU A 61 -10.00 -13.03 12.06
N GLU A 62 -10.79 -13.68 12.94
CA GLU A 62 -12.16 -13.18 13.21
C GLU A 62 -12.17 -11.83 13.91
N PRO A 63 -11.39 -11.56 14.97
CA PRO A 63 -11.19 -10.23 15.52
C PRO A 63 -10.77 -9.18 14.45
N ALA A 64 -9.84 -9.53 13.57
CA ALA A 64 -9.41 -8.65 12.49
C ALA A 64 -10.57 -8.27 11.56
N LEU A 65 -11.32 -9.26 11.04
CA LEU A 65 -12.45 -9.00 10.14
C LEU A 65 -13.57 -8.21 10.82
N LYS A 66 -13.82 -8.46 12.11
CA LYS A 66 -14.79 -7.70 12.91
C LYS A 66 -14.42 -6.21 12.94
N ASP A 67 -13.19 -5.90 13.32
CA ASP A 67 -12.73 -4.53 13.46
C ASP A 67 -12.62 -3.83 12.09
N ILE A 68 -12.08 -4.49 11.05
CA ILE A 68 -12.00 -4.00 9.67
C ILE A 68 -13.40 -3.63 9.15
N SER A 69 -14.39 -4.48 9.43
CA SER A 69 -15.79 -4.23 9.06
C SER A 69 -16.37 -3.06 9.82
N ALA A 70 -16.25 -3.05 11.15
CA ALA A 70 -16.80 -2.01 12.02
C ALA A 70 -16.23 -0.63 11.71
N GLU A 71 -14.95 -0.57 11.35
CA GLU A 71 -14.31 0.68 10.93
C GLU A 71 -14.54 1.05 9.45
N GLY A 72 -15.27 0.20 8.71
CA GLY A 72 -15.74 0.49 7.37
C GLY A 72 -14.67 0.38 6.27
N PHE A 73 -13.59 -0.36 6.48
CA PHE A 73 -12.65 -0.68 5.42
C PHE A 73 -13.32 -1.53 4.33
N TRP A 74 -12.84 -1.36 3.08
CA TRP A 74 -13.52 -1.93 1.91
C TRP A 74 -13.24 -3.40 1.68
N SER A 75 -12.08 -3.88 2.11
CA SER A 75 -11.60 -5.24 1.86
C SER A 75 -10.52 -5.64 2.86
N PHE A 76 -10.18 -6.92 2.86
CA PHE A 76 -9.06 -7.41 3.67
C PHE A 76 -8.03 -8.18 2.83
N GLU A 77 -6.83 -8.29 3.40
CA GLU A 77 -5.75 -9.16 2.94
C GLU A 77 -5.24 -10.00 4.10
N THR A 78 -4.87 -11.25 3.82
CA THR A 78 -4.17 -12.10 4.77
C THR A 78 -3.35 -13.19 4.05
N PHE A 79 -2.68 -14.04 4.80
CA PHE A 79 -1.96 -15.20 4.27
C PHE A 79 -2.96 -16.26 3.77
N PRO A 80 -2.80 -16.81 2.56
CA PRO A 80 -3.68 -17.87 2.05
C PRO A 80 -3.65 -19.15 2.89
N GLU A 81 -2.57 -19.42 3.59
CA GLU A 81 -2.49 -20.54 4.57
C GLU A 81 -3.50 -20.37 5.71
N VAL A 82 -3.70 -19.13 6.18
CA VAL A 82 -4.74 -18.82 7.18
C VAL A 82 -6.12 -19.05 6.58
N LEU A 83 -6.35 -18.59 5.35
CA LEU A 83 -7.62 -18.82 4.65
C LEU A 83 -7.92 -20.30 4.49
N ASP A 84 -6.93 -21.10 4.07
CA ASP A 84 -7.05 -22.55 3.87
C ASP A 84 -7.39 -23.26 5.19
N ASN A 85 -6.75 -22.86 6.30
CA ASN A 85 -7.05 -23.40 7.61
C ASN A 85 -8.50 -23.15 8.07
N TRP A 86 -9.00 -21.95 7.84
CA TRP A 86 -10.37 -21.58 8.18
C TRP A 86 -11.38 -22.23 7.21
N ASP A 87 -11.04 -22.33 5.93
CA ASP A 87 -11.86 -23.01 4.92
C ASP A 87 -12.03 -24.50 5.19
N LYS A 88 -10.94 -25.20 5.53
CA LYS A 88 -10.98 -26.62 5.89
C LYS A 88 -11.87 -26.91 7.10
N ARG A 89 -12.06 -25.93 7.97
CA ARG A 89 -13.00 -26.02 9.11
C ARG A 89 -14.43 -25.61 8.73
N GLY A 90 -14.67 -25.19 7.49
CA GLY A 90 -15.98 -24.69 7.03
C GLY A 90 -16.37 -23.33 7.60
N LEU A 91 -15.44 -22.58 8.16
CA LEU A 91 -15.70 -21.35 8.90
C LEU A 91 -15.44 -20.06 8.09
N LEU A 92 -14.64 -20.12 7.03
CA LEU A 92 -14.20 -18.90 6.32
C LEU A 92 -15.33 -18.21 5.56
N ALA A 93 -16.09 -18.94 4.75
CA ALA A 93 -17.18 -18.36 3.96
C ALA A 93 -18.28 -17.73 4.85
N PRO A 94 -18.76 -18.41 5.94
CA PRO A 94 -19.70 -17.80 6.88
C PRO A 94 -19.15 -16.53 7.55
N MET A 95 -17.85 -16.49 7.87
CA MET A 95 -17.22 -15.35 8.51
C MET A 95 -17.10 -14.15 7.57
N ILE A 96 -16.67 -14.37 6.32
CA ILE A 96 -16.65 -13.32 5.29
C ILE A 96 -18.07 -12.74 5.08
N ALA A 97 -19.07 -13.60 5.01
CA ALA A 97 -20.47 -13.18 4.88
C ALA A 97 -20.95 -12.39 6.10
N LYS A 98 -20.65 -12.87 7.31
CA LYS A 98 -21.03 -12.22 8.59
C LYS A 98 -20.53 -10.78 8.69
N TYR A 99 -19.28 -10.56 8.32
CA TYR A 99 -18.66 -9.23 8.41
C TYR A 99 -18.76 -8.41 7.13
N SER A 100 -19.22 -9.01 6.03
CA SER A 100 -19.37 -8.35 4.72
C SER A 100 -18.10 -7.66 4.22
N VAL A 101 -16.92 -8.21 4.55
CA VAL A 101 -15.60 -7.70 4.11
C VAL A 101 -15.04 -8.67 3.08
N PRO A 102 -14.99 -8.31 1.79
CA PRO A 102 -14.44 -9.19 0.76
C PRO A 102 -12.91 -9.33 0.87
N LEU A 103 -12.42 -10.54 0.53
CA LEU A 103 -11.00 -10.75 0.32
C LEU A 103 -10.53 -9.98 -0.92
N ARG A 104 -9.43 -9.23 -0.80
CA ARG A 104 -8.80 -8.55 -1.93
C ARG A 104 -7.62 -9.33 -2.48
N SER A 105 -6.73 -9.74 -1.61
CA SER A 105 -5.42 -10.30 -1.95
C SER A 105 -4.95 -11.32 -0.92
N GLY A 106 -4.02 -12.14 -1.36
CA GLY A 106 -3.29 -13.07 -0.49
C GLY A 106 -1.79 -12.81 -0.53
N TYR A 107 -1.15 -12.77 0.63
CA TYR A 107 0.27 -12.55 0.78
C TYR A 107 1.03 -13.87 0.84
N ILE A 108 1.93 -14.11 -0.12
CA ILE A 108 2.71 -15.35 -0.23
C ILE A 108 4.20 -15.01 -0.24
N THR A 109 4.95 -15.55 0.71
CA THR A 109 6.41 -15.50 0.69
C THR A 109 6.95 -16.64 -0.17
N GLY A 110 7.85 -16.34 -1.13
CA GLY A 110 8.51 -17.33 -1.99
C GLY A 110 10.00 -17.44 -1.72
N ASN A 111 10.58 -18.64 -1.83
CA ASN A 111 12.03 -18.81 -1.85
C ASN A 111 12.55 -18.42 -3.23
N LEU A 112 13.34 -17.33 -3.29
CA LEU A 112 13.84 -16.78 -4.54
C LEU A 112 15.32 -17.14 -4.83
N ILE A 113 16.08 -17.60 -3.82
CA ILE A 113 17.53 -17.74 -3.87
C ILE A 113 18.02 -19.19 -3.99
N ASP A 114 17.13 -20.17 -3.89
CA ASP A 114 17.47 -21.58 -3.97
C ASP A 114 16.78 -22.27 -5.16
N PRO A 115 17.46 -22.42 -6.31
CA PRO A 115 16.86 -23.04 -7.50
C PRO A 115 16.38 -24.49 -7.27
N SER A 116 16.98 -25.21 -6.32
CA SER A 116 16.57 -26.60 -6.04
C SER A 116 15.15 -26.72 -5.50
N LYS A 117 14.63 -25.64 -4.89
CA LYS A 117 13.26 -25.57 -4.33
C LYS A 117 12.24 -25.07 -5.34
N ARG A 118 12.65 -24.59 -6.52
CA ARG A 118 11.80 -23.91 -7.48
C ARG A 118 10.51 -24.67 -7.80
N LYS A 119 10.61 -25.96 -8.10
CA LYS A 119 9.47 -26.79 -8.47
C LYS A 119 8.43 -26.88 -7.34
N ASP A 120 8.91 -27.10 -6.11
CA ASP A 120 8.04 -27.26 -4.95
C ASP A 120 7.40 -25.91 -4.55
N GLU A 121 8.17 -24.82 -4.66
CA GLU A 121 7.65 -23.46 -4.45
C GLU A 121 6.57 -23.08 -5.47
N ILE A 122 6.74 -23.40 -6.75
CA ILE A 122 5.70 -23.18 -7.76
C ILE A 122 4.43 -23.95 -7.39
N ALA A 123 4.56 -25.22 -7.04
CA ALA A 123 3.40 -26.04 -6.65
C ALA A 123 2.68 -25.46 -5.42
N ARG A 124 3.44 -25.02 -4.40
CA ARG A 124 2.91 -24.36 -3.20
C ARG A 124 2.20 -23.03 -3.54
N ILE A 125 2.85 -22.16 -4.32
CA ILE A 125 2.29 -20.87 -4.73
C ILE A 125 0.98 -21.06 -5.52
N VAL A 126 0.96 -22.02 -6.45
CA VAL A 126 -0.27 -22.36 -7.20
C VAL A 126 -1.39 -22.84 -6.27
N ALA A 127 -1.08 -23.73 -5.32
CA ALA A 127 -2.08 -24.20 -4.37
C ALA A 127 -2.67 -23.07 -3.52
N LEU A 128 -1.82 -22.19 -2.98
CA LEU A 128 -2.22 -21.02 -2.19
C LEU A 128 -2.98 -19.98 -3.02
N SER A 129 -2.58 -19.76 -4.26
CA SER A 129 -3.26 -18.85 -5.18
C SER A 129 -4.68 -19.33 -5.51
N LYS A 130 -4.91 -20.64 -5.62
CA LYS A 130 -6.25 -21.20 -5.78
C LYS A 130 -7.15 -20.93 -4.57
N VAL A 131 -6.59 -20.88 -3.37
CA VAL A 131 -7.36 -20.48 -2.17
C VAL A 131 -7.80 -19.02 -2.28
N VAL A 132 -6.90 -18.12 -2.70
CA VAL A 132 -7.26 -16.72 -2.95
C VAL A 132 -8.38 -16.60 -3.98
N GLN A 133 -8.26 -17.32 -5.10
CA GLN A 133 -9.26 -17.34 -6.17
C GLN A 133 -10.61 -17.89 -5.69
N LYS A 134 -10.62 -18.95 -4.90
CA LYS A 134 -11.84 -19.57 -4.33
C LYS A 134 -12.70 -18.57 -3.56
N PHE A 135 -12.06 -17.61 -2.89
CA PHE A 135 -12.73 -16.55 -2.10
C PHE A 135 -12.81 -15.21 -2.82
N ASN A 136 -12.75 -15.23 -4.16
CA ASN A 136 -12.86 -14.07 -5.04
C ASN A 136 -11.77 -13.00 -4.84
N GLY A 137 -10.64 -13.33 -4.22
CA GLY A 137 -9.45 -12.51 -4.26
C GLY A 137 -8.93 -12.41 -5.69
N THR A 138 -8.37 -11.28 -6.04
CA THR A 138 -7.96 -10.97 -7.43
C THR A 138 -6.48 -10.72 -7.59
N PHE A 139 -5.74 -10.68 -6.46
CA PHE A 139 -4.33 -10.36 -6.46
C PHE A 139 -3.55 -11.27 -5.50
N VAL A 140 -2.35 -11.66 -5.92
CA VAL A 140 -1.37 -12.36 -5.09
C VAL A 140 -0.17 -11.46 -4.90
N VAL A 141 0.11 -11.11 -3.66
CA VAL A 141 1.32 -10.38 -3.26
C VAL A 141 2.45 -11.39 -3.15
N LEU A 142 3.49 -11.26 -3.96
CA LEU A 142 4.69 -12.11 -3.90
C LEU A 142 5.80 -11.39 -3.14
N ALA A 143 6.10 -11.89 -1.95
CA ALA A 143 7.16 -11.38 -1.10
C ALA A 143 8.40 -12.29 -1.13
N PRO A 144 9.62 -11.72 -1.05
CA PRO A 144 10.86 -12.50 -1.01
C PRO A 144 11.05 -13.16 0.36
N ASN A 145 11.80 -14.26 0.36
CA ASN A 145 12.19 -14.93 1.60
C ASN A 145 13.20 -14.10 2.42
N SER A 146 13.13 -14.27 3.74
CA SER A 146 14.10 -13.68 4.66
C SER A 146 15.51 -14.21 4.43
N VAL A 147 16.51 -13.33 4.66
CA VAL A 147 17.94 -13.66 4.61
C VAL A 147 18.65 -13.00 5.79
N LYS A 148 19.86 -13.47 6.08
CA LYS A 148 20.73 -12.83 7.08
C LYS A 148 21.51 -11.72 6.39
N ARG A 149 20.99 -10.49 6.43
CA ARG A 149 21.45 -9.34 5.62
C ARG A 149 22.95 -9.00 5.81
N ASP A 150 23.52 -9.22 6.97
CA ASP A 150 24.95 -8.97 7.27
C ASP A 150 25.92 -9.88 6.49
N THR A 151 25.45 -11.04 6.01
CA THR A 151 26.24 -12.01 5.26
C THR A 151 25.67 -12.27 3.85
N TYR A 152 24.55 -11.64 3.52
CA TYR A 152 23.88 -11.84 2.23
C TYR A 152 24.49 -10.99 1.13
N ASN A 153 24.79 -11.64 0.00
CA ASN A 153 25.27 -10.97 -1.22
C ASN A 153 24.19 -11.07 -2.33
N PHE A 154 23.51 -9.98 -2.59
CA PHE A 154 22.46 -9.91 -3.61
C PHE A 154 22.98 -10.30 -5.01
N GLN A 155 24.20 -9.89 -5.37
CA GLN A 155 24.74 -10.11 -6.71
C GLN A 155 24.92 -11.60 -7.02
N GLU A 156 25.24 -12.41 -6.02
CA GLU A 156 25.38 -13.86 -6.17
C GLU A 156 24.05 -14.56 -6.48
N HIS A 157 22.92 -13.99 -6.02
CA HIS A 157 21.59 -14.56 -6.15
C HIS A 157 20.70 -13.84 -7.17
N ARG A 158 21.20 -12.76 -7.78
CA ARG A 158 20.40 -11.89 -8.65
C ARG A 158 19.70 -12.66 -9.78
N ALA A 159 20.42 -13.56 -10.47
CA ALA A 159 19.87 -14.34 -11.57
C ALA A 159 18.78 -15.30 -11.11
N ASP A 160 18.97 -15.96 -9.98
CA ASP A 160 17.99 -16.89 -9.38
C ASP A 160 16.75 -16.16 -8.94
N ILE A 161 16.88 -14.98 -8.32
CA ILE A 161 15.77 -14.13 -7.89
C ILE A 161 14.90 -13.73 -9.09
N ILE A 162 15.50 -13.22 -10.16
CA ILE A 162 14.79 -12.79 -11.37
C ILE A 162 14.09 -13.98 -12.03
N SER A 163 14.78 -15.11 -12.16
CA SER A 163 14.19 -16.34 -12.70
C SER A 163 13.04 -16.84 -11.84
N ALA A 164 13.18 -16.86 -10.48
CA ALA A 164 12.14 -17.29 -9.56
C ALA A 164 10.87 -16.44 -9.69
N LEU A 165 11.04 -15.14 -9.67
CA LEU A 165 9.92 -14.21 -9.77
C LEU A 165 9.18 -14.35 -11.10
N ASN A 166 9.90 -14.56 -12.21
CA ASN A 166 9.28 -14.79 -13.50
C ASN A 166 8.46 -16.08 -13.54
N ASP A 167 8.99 -17.17 -13.00
CA ASP A 167 8.30 -18.45 -12.95
C ASP A 167 7.08 -18.41 -12.03
N TYR A 168 7.22 -17.80 -10.85
CA TYR A 168 6.12 -17.68 -9.88
C TYR A 168 5.00 -16.78 -10.43
N ALA A 169 5.38 -15.65 -11.05
CA ALA A 169 4.41 -14.75 -11.63
C ALA A 169 3.67 -15.40 -12.81
N ALA A 170 4.35 -16.16 -13.66
CA ALA A 170 3.70 -16.90 -14.73
C ALA A 170 2.69 -17.90 -14.17
N ALA A 171 3.08 -18.69 -13.17
CA ALA A 171 2.22 -19.68 -12.55
C ALA A 171 0.95 -19.07 -11.90
N VAL A 172 1.06 -17.87 -11.31
CA VAL A 172 -0.08 -17.14 -10.74
C VAL A 172 -0.98 -16.57 -11.84
N THR A 173 -0.40 -15.98 -12.89
CA THR A 173 -1.16 -15.38 -13.99
C THR A 173 -1.86 -16.43 -14.86
N ASP A 174 -1.34 -17.64 -14.97
CA ASP A 174 -1.99 -18.78 -15.62
C ASP A 174 -3.30 -19.20 -14.93
N LEU A 175 -3.47 -18.85 -13.65
CA LEU A 175 -4.73 -19.01 -12.91
C LEU A 175 -5.71 -17.85 -13.13
N GLY A 176 -5.35 -16.82 -13.92
CA GLY A 176 -6.15 -15.62 -14.11
C GLY A 176 -6.07 -14.59 -12.97
N LEU A 177 -5.12 -14.75 -12.05
CA LEU A 177 -4.86 -13.78 -10.97
C LEU A 177 -3.78 -12.78 -11.38
N ALA A 178 -3.89 -11.56 -10.89
CA ALA A 178 -2.78 -10.61 -10.97
C ALA A 178 -1.80 -10.85 -9.81
N THR A 179 -0.52 -10.51 -10.03
CA THR A 179 0.51 -10.63 -8.99
C THR A 179 1.57 -9.52 -9.10
N GLY A 180 2.25 -9.23 -8.01
CA GLY A 180 3.29 -8.22 -7.96
C GLY A 180 4.33 -8.47 -6.89
N LEU A 181 5.55 -8.00 -7.17
CA LEU A 181 6.64 -8.01 -6.20
C LEU A 181 6.34 -7.06 -5.05
N HIS A 182 6.44 -7.57 -3.85
CA HIS A 182 6.40 -6.83 -2.60
C HIS A 182 7.78 -6.96 -1.92
N GLN A 183 8.62 -5.94 -2.05
CA GLN A 183 9.93 -5.91 -1.39
C GLN A 183 9.77 -5.76 0.12
N HIS A 184 10.72 -6.30 0.89
CA HIS A 184 10.62 -6.29 2.34
C HIS A 184 12.00 -6.21 3.01
N THR A 185 12.14 -5.42 4.09
CA THR A 185 13.36 -5.39 4.89
C THR A 185 13.64 -6.73 5.56
N GLY A 186 14.92 -7.11 5.66
CA GLY A 186 15.34 -8.41 6.17
C GLY A 186 15.20 -9.56 5.17
N THR A 187 14.88 -9.28 3.91
CA THR A 187 14.73 -10.29 2.86
C THR A 187 15.78 -10.16 1.77
N CYS A 188 15.73 -11.04 0.78
CA CYS A 188 16.67 -11.01 -0.34
C CYS A 188 16.43 -9.85 -1.34
N ILE A 189 15.37 -9.04 -1.17
CA ILE A 189 15.12 -7.80 -1.92
C ILE A 189 14.68 -6.74 -0.92
N GLU A 190 15.61 -5.89 -0.49
CA GLU A 190 15.36 -4.88 0.55
C GLU A 190 15.67 -3.46 0.07
N SER A 191 16.92 -3.25 -0.41
CA SER A 191 17.40 -1.91 -0.73
C SER A 191 16.80 -1.37 -2.03
N ARG A 192 16.85 -0.03 -2.17
CA ARG A 192 16.45 0.65 -3.41
C ARG A 192 17.08 0.01 -4.65
N ASP A 193 18.38 -0.20 -4.64
CA ASP A 193 19.10 -0.67 -5.82
C ASP A 193 18.78 -2.14 -6.16
N GLU A 194 18.49 -2.96 -5.16
CA GLU A 194 17.96 -4.32 -5.37
C GLU A 194 16.57 -4.28 -6.02
N VAL A 195 15.67 -3.41 -5.54
CA VAL A 195 14.34 -3.23 -6.12
C VAL A 195 14.43 -2.80 -7.60
N TYR A 196 15.24 -1.78 -7.90
CA TYR A 196 15.42 -1.31 -9.29
C TYR A 196 16.01 -2.41 -10.16
N THR A 197 17.08 -3.07 -9.71
CA THR A 197 17.72 -4.16 -10.44
C THR A 197 16.75 -5.27 -10.79
N VAL A 198 15.88 -5.65 -9.86
CA VAL A 198 14.88 -6.71 -10.07
C VAL A 198 13.77 -6.21 -11.00
N MET A 199 13.16 -5.07 -10.71
CA MET A 199 12.00 -4.58 -11.46
C MET A 199 12.33 -4.21 -12.92
N GLU A 200 13.57 -3.82 -13.20
CA GLU A 200 14.05 -3.55 -14.56
C GLU A 200 14.34 -4.83 -15.36
N ALA A 201 14.53 -5.97 -14.69
CA ALA A 201 14.94 -7.22 -15.32
C ALA A 201 13.84 -8.28 -15.42
N VAL A 202 12.78 -8.22 -14.58
CA VAL A 202 11.69 -9.19 -14.59
C VAL A 202 10.73 -8.99 -15.77
N ASN A 203 9.99 -10.04 -16.11
CA ASN A 203 8.92 -9.96 -17.10
C ASN A 203 7.69 -9.21 -16.52
N THR A 204 7.62 -7.92 -16.78
CA THR A 204 6.53 -7.04 -16.30
C THR A 204 5.18 -7.30 -16.95
N LYS A 205 5.09 -8.20 -17.93
CA LYS A 205 3.80 -8.71 -18.43
C LYS A 205 3.06 -9.46 -17.31
N ASN A 206 3.75 -10.33 -16.62
CA ASN A 206 3.20 -11.20 -15.58
C ASN A 206 3.40 -10.59 -14.18
N LEU A 207 4.63 -10.16 -13.85
CA LEU A 207 4.92 -9.58 -12.55
C LEU A 207 4.72 -8.06 -12.56
N LYS A 208 3.87 -7.58 -11.67
CA LYS A 208 3.65 -6.16 -11.42
C LYS A 208 4.45 -5.70 -10.21
N PHE A 209 4.28 -4.45 -9.82
CA PHE A 209 4.85 -3.92 -8.58
C PHE A 209 3.74 -3.74 -7.54
N ALA A 210 3.97 -4.28 -6.36
CA ALA A 210 3.11 -4.18 -5.20
C ALA A 210 3.90 -3.59 -4.01
N PRO A 211 4.40 -2.33 -4.11
CA PRO A 211 5.27 -1.77 -3.10
C PRO A 211 4.62 -1.71 -1.72
N ASP A 212 5.41 -1.99 -0.69
CA ASP A 212 5.17 -1.51 0.66
C ASP A 212 6.00 -0.24 0.87
N VAL A 213 5.31 0.89 1.03
CA VAL A 213 5.98 2.20 1.08
C VAL A 213 6.71 2.43 2.40
N GLY A 214 6.27 1.80 3.49
CA GLY A 214 6.98 1.81 4.78
C GLY A 214 8.24 0.95 4.75
N GLN A 215 8.19 -0.21 4.08
CA GLN A 215 9.37 -1.06 3.87
C GLN A 215 10.40 -0.38 2.98
N LEU A 216 9.98 0.33 1.92
CA LEU A 216 10.88 1.15 1.09
C LEU A 216 11.59 2.21 1.94
N GLN A 217 10.84 2.95 2.75
CA GLN A 217 11.38 3.99 3.62
C GLN A 217 12.36 3.42 4.65
N LYS A 218 12.01 2.31 5.30
CA LYS A 218 12.87 1.61 6.25
C LYS A 218 14.14 1.05 5.60
N GLY A 219 14.03 0.57 4.36
CA GLY A 219 15.15 0.10 3.55
C GLY A 219 16.05 1.23 2.99
N GLY A 220 15.81 2.49 3.39
CA GLY A 220 16.63 3.65 3.03
C GLY A 220 16.29 4.27 1.67
N ALA A 221 15.17 3.89 1.05
CA ALA A 221 14.71 4.48 -0.20
C ALA A 221 13.77 5.68 0.05
N ASP A 222 13.77 6.64 -0.87
CA ASP A 222 12.66 7.59 -1.00
C ASP A 222 11.46 6.86 -1.62
N ALA A 223 10.49 6.50 -0.78
CA ALA A 223 9.34 5.70 -1.18
C ALA A 223 8.51 6.39 -2.28
N ALA A 224 8.31 7.71 -2.20
CA ALA A 224 7.57 8.46 -3.20
C ALA A 224 8.26 8.45 -4.57
N LYS A 225 9.60 8.56 -4.57
CA LYS A 225 10.39 8.46 -5.80
C LYS A 225 10.31 7.07 -6.42
N VAL A 226 10.44 6.00 -5.64
CA VAL A 226 10.35 4.63 -6.15
C VAL A 226 8.97 4.38 -6.74
N VAL A 227 7.90 4.75 -6.03
CA VAL A 227 6.53 4.63 -6.55
C VAL A 227 6.35 5.41 -7.85
N LYS A 228 6.88 6.63 -7.95
CA LYS A 228 6.84 7.45 -9.16
C LYS A 228 7.52 6.77 -10.35
N ASP A 229 8.72 6.25 -10.14
CA ASP A 229 9.53 5.67 -11.20
C ASP A 229 8.90 4.37 -11.77
N PHE A 230 8.21 3.61 -10.93
CA PHE A 230 7.51 2.38 -11.33
C PHE A 230 5.98 2.52 -11.41
N LEU A 231 5.44 3.73 -11.41
CA LEU A 231 4.01 3.99 -11.31
C LEU A 231 3.14 3.21 -12.31
N PRO A 232 3.52 3.04 -13.60
CA PRO A 232 2.74 2.24 -14.55
C PRO A 232 2.63 0.75 -14.19
N LEU A 233 3.57 0.24 -13.40
CA LEU A 233 3.64 -1.15 -12.97
C LEU A 233 2.92 -1.38 -11.64
N VAL A 234 2.61 -0.34 -10.87
CA VAL A 234 1.91 -0.47 -9.58
C VAL A 234 0.49 -0.97 -9.80
N LYS A 235 0.16 -2.15 -9.22
CA LYS A 235 -1.16 -2.78 -9.32
C LYS A 235 -1.75 -3.17 -7.97
N HIS A 236 -0.98 -3.06 -6.93
CA HIS A 236 -1.32 -3.23 -5.53
C HIS A 236 -0.37 -2.39 -4.70
N MET A 237 -0.70 -2.10 -3.45
CA MET A 237 0.18 -1.32 -2.58
C MET A 237 -0.17 -1.57 -1.11
N HIS A 238 0.86 -1.72 -0.28
CA HIS A 238 0.72 -1.57 1.15
C HIS A 238 1.04 -0.14 1.57
N LEU A 239 0.06 0.49 2.19
CA LEU A 239 0.23 1.77 2.88
C LEU A 239 0.72 1.48 4.28
N LYS A 240 1.97 1.78 4.53
CA LYS A 240 2.67 1.59 5.80
C LYS A 240 3.49 2.83 6.08
N ASP A 241 3.52 3.29 7.32
CA ASP A 241 4.30 4.45 7.70
C ASP A 241 5.47 4.05 8.61
N TYR A 242 6.58 4.76 8.51
CA TYR A 242 7.82 4.43 9.21
C TYR A 242 8.30 5.60 10.05
N LYS A 243 8.66 5.32 11.30
CA LYS A 243 9.13 6.33 12.27
C LYS A 243 10.48 5.97 12.92
N GLY A 244 10.91 4.71 12.78
CA GLY A 244 12.05 4.21 13.56
C GLY A 244 11.71 3.97 15.02
N TRP A 245 10.46 3.63 15.32
CA TRP A 245 9.96 3.41 16.68
C TRP A 245 10.46 2.07 17.23
N GLU A 246 10.51 1.93 18.56
CA GLU A 246 10.78 0.65 19.21
C GLU A 246 9.63 -0.37 19.08
N TRP A 247 8.41 0.12 18.77
CA TRP A 247 7.20 -0.64 18.57
C TRP A 247 6.96 -0.96 17.09
N TYR A 248 6.09 -1.93 16.80
CA TYR A 248 5.61 -2.27 15.45
C TYR A 248 6.76 -2.48 14.44
N SER A 249 7.87 -3.07 14.86
CA SER A 249 9.06 -3.26 14.01
C SER A 249 9.63 -1.94 13.44
N GLY A 250 9.42 -0.83 14.11
CA GLY A 250 9.86 0.51 13.67
C GLY A 250 8.79 1.29 12.91
N TYR A 251 7.67 0.64 12.56
CA TYR A 251 6.55 1.28 11.87
C TYR A 251 5.62 2.01 12.84
N CYS A 252 4.59 2.66 12.32
CA CYS A 252 3.60 3.38 13.12
C CYS A 252 2.28 3.51 12.34
N PRO A 253 1.16 3.85 13.02
CA PRO A 253 -0.07 4.20 12.34
C PRO A 253 0.15 5.31 11.31
N LEU A 254 -0.58 5.27 10.18
CA LEU A 254 -0.42 6.23 9.10
C LEU A 254 -0.57 7.67 9.60
N GLY A 255 0.31 8.55 9.14
CA GLY A 255 0.38 9.96 9.50
C GLY A 255 1.18 10.25 10.77
N MET A 256 1.78 9.22 11.40
CA MET A 256 2.66 9.37 12.56
C MET A 256 4.14 9.22 12.21
N GLY A 257 4.47 8.86 10.99
CA GLY A 257 5.83 8.61 10.49
C GLY A 257 6.33 9.65 9.51
N THR A 258 7.24 9.22 8.66
CA THR A 258 7.98 10.10 7.72
C THR A 258 7.75 9.76 6.25
N VAL A 259 6.95 8.74 5.94
CA VAL A 259 6.61 8.41 4.55
C VAL A 259 5.73 9.50 3.95
N ASP A 260 6.07 10.00 2.76
CA ASP A 260 5.26 11.01 2.07
C ASP A 260 4.00 10.38 1.45
N LEU A 261 3.11 9.90 2.33
CA LEU A 261 1.85 9.26 1.97
C LEU A 261 0.93 10.15 1.12
N PRO A 262 0.80 11.48 1.39
CA PRO A 262 -0.02 12.34 0.55
C PRO A 262 0.43 12.36 -0.91
N THR A 263 1.72 12.54 -1.16
CA THR A 263 2.27 12.54 -2.54
C THR A 263 2.08 11.18 -3.22
N ILE A 264 2.32 10.08 -2.51
CA ILE A 264 2.14 8.71 -3.03
C ILE A 264 0.68 8.48 -3.41
N LEU A 265 -0.25 8.80 -2.52
CA LEU A 265 -1.68 8.62 -2.74
C LEU A 265 -2.20 9.49 -3.89
N ASP A 266 -1.75 10.74 -3.99
CA ASP A 266 -2.12 11.63 -5.09
C ASP A 266 -1.61 11.12 -6.45
N MET A 267 -0.39 10.58 -6.51
CA MET A 267 0.14 9.96 -7.73
C MET A 267 -0.72 8.77 -8.17
N VAL A 268 -1.02 7.86 -7.25
CA VAL A 268 -1.81 6.65 -7.54
C VAL A 268 -3.24 7.01 -7.97
N GLU A 269 -3.88 7.97 -7.28
CA GLU A 269 -5.20 8.49 -7.66
C GLU A 269 -5.19 9.11 -9.06
N SER A 270 -4.16 9.88 -9.40
CA SER A 270 -4.08 10.64 -10.65
C SER A 270 -4.07 9.76 -11.89
N VAL A 271 -3.50 8.57 -11.80
CA VAL A 271 -3.38 7.63 -12.93
C VAL A 271 -4.50 6.60 -12.98
N GLY A 272 -5.21 6.38 -11.88
CA GLY A 272 -6.34 5.44 -11.81
C GLY A 272 -5.98 3.99 -12.18
N LEU A 273 -4.73 3.57 -11.93
CA LEU A 273 -4.24 2.24 -12.28
C LEU A 273 -4.64 1.16 -11.27
N ILE A 274 -4.96 1.55 -10.06
CA ILE A 274 -5.48 0.67 -9.00
C ILE A 274 -6.73 1.29 -8.39
N ASN A 275 -7.61 0.43 -7.88
CA ASN A 275 -8.88 0.87 -7.29
C ASN A 275 -8.85 0.78 -5.76
N ASP A 276 -7.88 0.04 -5.20
CA ASP A 276 -7.76 -0.20 -3.77
C ASP A 276 -6.28 -0.35 -3.35
N VAL A 277 -6.05 0.00 -2.10
CA VAL A 277 -4.76 -0.13 -1.40
C VAL A 277 -5.00 -0.75 -0.03
N MET A 278 -4.00 -1.44 0.53
CA MET A 278 -4.08 -2.07 1.84
C MET A 278 -3.29 -1.28 2.87
N VAL A 279 -3.93 -0.91 3.96
CA VAL A 279 -3.22 -0.44 5.14
C VAL A 279 -2.54 -1.63 5.80
N GLU A 280 -1.31 -1.45 6.22
CA GLU A 280 -0.58 -2.44 6.98
C GLU A 280 0.18 -1.81 8.16
N LEU A 281 0.15 -2.50 9.29
CA LEU A 281 1.00 -2.24 10.44
C LEU A 281 1.40 -3.57 11.08
N ASP A 282 2.68 -3.76 11.36
CA ASP A 282 3.18 -4.95 12.06
C ASP A 282 2.54 -5.05 13.45
N PRO A 283 2.24 -6.26 13.96
CA PRO A 283 1.71 -6.40 15.30
C PRO A 283 2.77 -6.02 16.34
N SER A 284 2.33 -5.46 17.45
CA SER A 284 3.15 -5.16 18.61
C SER A 284 2.34 -5.43 19.88
N PRO A 285 2.35 -6.66 20.43
CA PRO A 285 1.52 -7.03 21.58
C PRO A 285 1.69 -6.11 22.79
N ASN A 286 2.91 -5.57 22.98
CA ASN A 286 3.25 -4.65 24.07
C ASN A 286 3.32 -3.18 23.59
N GLY A 287 2.81 -2.89 22.42
CA GLY A 287 2.80 -1.54 21.86
C GLY A 287 1.86 -0.60 22.62
N PRO A 288 2.00 0.72 22.40
CA PRO A 288 1.21 1.73 23.12
C PRO A 288 -0.25 1.79 22.68
N MET A 289 -0.62 1.13 21.60
CA MET A 289 -1.99 1.08 21.06
C MET A 289 -2.40 -0.35 20.76
N THR A 290 -3.67 -0.66 21.02
CA THR A 290 -4.29 -1.91 20.54
C THR A 290 -4.43 -1.90 19.02
N PRO A 291 -4.59 -3.06 18.34
CA PRO A 291 -4.88 -3.10 16.91
C PRO A 291 -6.02 -2.17 16.50
N LEU A 292 -7.14 -2.18 17.20
CA LEU A 292 -8.28 -1.30 16.91
C LEU A 292 -7.92 0.18 17.01
N GLN A 293 -7.16 0.59 18.03
CA GLN A 293 -6.72 1.98 18.18
C GLN A 293 -5.81 2.42 17.04
N THR A 294 -4.91 1.54 16.55
CA THR A 294 -4.05 1.85 15.40
C THR A 294 -4.86 2.03 14.13
N VAL A 295 -5.88 1.20 13.92
CA VAL A 295 -6.81 1.27 12.79
C VAL A 295 -7.61 2.56 12.81
N GLN A 296 -8.15 2.95 13.97
CA GLN A 296 -8.92 4.20 14.15
C GLN A 296 -8.04 5.43 13.91
N THR A 297 -6.80 5.43 14.40
CA THR A 297 -5.82 6.50 14.16
C THR A 297 -5.52 6.64 12.66
N THR A 298 -5.25 5.54 11.98
CA THR A 298 -5.02 5.48 10.54
C THR A 298 -6.23 5.96 9.73
N LYS A 299 -7.43 5.49 10.08
CA LYS A 299 -8.68 5.93 9.45
C LYS A 299 -8.89 7.44 9.58
N ALA A 300 -8.68 7.98 10.78
CA ALA A 300 -8.81 9.43 11.02
C ALA A 300 -7.82 10.24 10.16
N TYR A 301 -6.60 9.77 9.98
CA TYR A 301 -5.63 10.39 9.09
C TYR A 301 -6.09 10.34 7.62
N LEU A 302 -6.52 9.19 7.11
CA LEU A 302 -6.98 9.03 5.73
C LEU A 302 -8.25 9.86 5.45
N GLN A 303 -9.15 9.99 6.43
CA GLN A 303 -10.32 10.86 6.31
C GLN A 303 -9.93 12.34 6.17
N LYS A 304 -8.88 12.81 6.87
CA LYS A 304 -8.34 14.16 6.68
C LYS A 304 -7.79 14.39 5.25
N LEU A 305 -7.32 13.32 4.60
CA LEU A 305 -6.89 13.36 3.20
C LEU A 305 -8.06 13.23 2.20
N GLY A 306 -9.30 13.07 2.68
CA GLY A 306 -10.51 13.02 1.87
C GLY A 306 -10.96 11.61 1.46
N TYR A 307 -10.38 10.56 2.03
CA TYR A 307 -10.82 9.18 1.77
C TYR A 307 -12.07 8.85 2.56
N THR A 308 -12.93 8.01 1.96
CA THR A 308 -14.20 7.58 2.55
C THR A 308 -14.16 6.09 2.88
N PHE A 309 -14.92 5.72 3.90
CA PHE A 309 -15.07 4.37 4.39
C PHE A 309 -16.53 3.95 4.25
N ARG A 310 -16.79 2.65 4.31
CA ARG A 310 -18.17 2.13 4.31
C ARG A 310 -18.90 2.62 5.57
N THR A 311 -20.19 2.81 5.47
CA THR A 311 -21.11 3.13 6.59
C THR A 311 -21.75 1.87 7.12
#